data_99ff5dbdc0c07c3205b956accd2d9730
#
_entry.id   99ff5dbdc0c07c3205b956accd2d9730
#
_cell.length_a   1.000
_cell.length_b   1.000
_cell.length_c   1.000
_cell.angle_alpha   90.00
_cell.angle_beta   90.00
_cell.angle_gamma   90.00
#
_symmetry.space_group_name_H-M   'P 1'
#
loop_
_entity.id
_entity.type
_entity.pdbx_description
1 polymer ?
#
loop_
_entity_poly.entity_id
_entity_poly.type
_entity_poly.pdbx_seq_one_letter_code
_entity_poly.pdbx_strand_id
1 'polypeptide(L)'
;MKAFRQDGCGRAGGRRGIRYETPSTRSGFSLVELLVVLALMVILTTMMWGFGSESRQHAAQRGCRQNLEKIYVALQIYANDFGGKLPEKTNAVSSEEPLGSLVPHYTVDTSIFICPGGRDSPLPSGVSFANRKISYAYYMGRRFGDAQQPLMSDRQINTLPKAAGEQVFSLNGKSPGNNHHKYGGNFLFGDGHVELTPPLLPFSLVTTQGVVLLNPKP
;
A
#
# COMPACT_ATOMS: atom_id res chain seq x y z
N MET A 1 -19.58 85.08 34.51
CA MET A 1 -18.74 85.75 35.52
C MET A 1 -17.31 85.33 35.31
N LYS A 2 -16.43 86.39 35.06
CA LYS A 2 -14.97 86.42 35.13
C LYS A 2 -14.14 85.35 34.45
N ALA A 3 -13.62 85.62 33.32
CA ALA A 3 -12.32 86.16 32.88
C ALA A 3 -11.16 85.90 33.86
N PHE A 4 -10.12 85.22 33.36
CA PHE A 4 -8.74 85.63 33.63
C PHE A 4 -7.79 85.21 32.50
N ARG A 5 -7.17 86.20 31.99
CA ARG A 5 -6.12 86.20 30.98
C ARG A 5 -4.80 86.11 31.71
N GLN A 6 -3.78 85.41 31.22
CA GLN A 6 -2.46 85.92 31.27
C GLN A 6 -1.52 85.17 30.32
N ASP A 7 -0.79 86.03 29.67
CA ASP A 7 0.28 85.86 28.70
C ASP A 7 1.53 85.27 29.34
N GLY A 8 2.44 84.69 28.56
CA GLY A 8 3.79 84.43 28.95
C GLY A 8 4.66 83.59 28.04
N CYS A 9 5.19 84.24 27.04
CA CYS A 9 6.58 84.20 26.57
C CYS A 9 7.33 82.86 26.44
N GLY A 10 7.64 82.45 25.27
CA GLY A 10 8.93 82.22 24.68
C GLY A 10 9.87 81.12 25.23
N ARG A 11 10.16 80.16 24.36
CA ARG A 11 11.56 79.89 23.98
C ARG A 11 11.64 78.81 22.89
N ALA A 12 12.20 79.17 21.75
CA ALA A 12 12.65 78.28 20.71
C ALA A 12 13.71 77.31 21.24
N GLY A 13 13.43 76.02 21.23
CA GLY A 13 14.39 74.96 21.50
C GLY A 13 14.41 74.04 20.27
N GLY A 14 15.37 74.29 19.40
CA GLY A 14 15.62 73.44 18.24
C GLY A 14 15.94 72.03 18.64
N ARG A 15 14.99 71.13 18.48
CA ARG A 15 15.28 69.70 18.52
C ARG A 15 15.93 69.30 17.20
N ARG A 16 17.26 69.09 17.23
CA ARG A 16 18.01 68.37 16.21
C ARG A 16 17.45 66.97 16.16
N GLY A 17 16.65 66.68 15.16
CA GLY A 17 16.20 65.30 14.86
C GLY A 17 17.43 64.49 14.47
N ILE A 18 17.78 63.52 15.32
CA ILE A 18 18.74 62.47 15.02
C ILE A 18 18.08 61.61 13.93
N ARG A 19 18.48 61.77 12.66
CA ARG A 19 18.16 60.86 11.61
C ARG A 19 18.94 59.58 11.86
N TYR A 20 18.24 58.55 12.28
CA TYR A 20 18.76 57.17 12.19
C TYR A 20 18.71 56.78 10.73
N GLU A 21 19.80 56.93 10.02
CA GLU A 21 20.00 56.24 8.76
C GLU A 21 20.17 54.76 9.05
N THR A 22 19.12 53.98 8.81
CA THR A 22 19.26 52.55 8.77
C THR A 22 20.06 52.22 7.52
N PRO A 23 21.23 51.55 7.64
CA PRO A 23 21.94 51.11 6.46
C PRO A 23 21.10 50.02 5.78
N SER A 24 20.48 50.33 4.67
CA SER A 24 19.89 49.32 3.79
C SER A 24 21.03 48.60 3.11
N THR A 25 21.54 47.55 3.77
CA THR A 25 22.40 46.57 3.12
C THR A 25 21.56 45.76 2.17
N ARG A 26 21.37 46.27 0.94
CA ARG A 26 20.92 45.45 -0.18
C ARG A 26 22.11 44.56 -0.52
N SER A 27 22.22 43.42 0.16
CA SER A 27 23.11 42.34 -0.29
C SER A 27 22.53 41.77 -1.58
N GLY A 28 23.07 42.18 -2.70
CA GLY A 28 22.76 41.54 -3.97
C GLY A 28 23.33 40.10 -3.94
N PHE A 29 22.54 39.14 -4.40
CA PHE A 29 23.00 37.77 -4.58
C PHE A 29 24.20 37.72 -5.52
N SER A 30 25.28 37.06 -5.11
CA SER A 30 26.42 36.82 -5.99
C SER A 30 26.02 35.83 -7.09
N LEU A 31 26.48 36.06 -8.32
CA LEU A 31 26.27 35.13 -9.42
C LEU A 31 26.73 33.71 -9.11
N VAL A 32 27.83 33.58 -8.34
CA VAL A 32 28.36 32.30 -7.85
C VAL A 32 27.39 31.61 -6.89
N GLU A 33 26.76 32.37 -5.99
CA GLU A 33 25.79 31.83 -5.03
C GLU A 33 24.54 31.27 -5.76
N LEU A 34 24.05 31.99 -6.78
CA LEU A 34 22.92 31.51 -7.61
C LEU A 34 23.32 30.25 -8.36
N LEU A 35 24.56 30.18 -8.91
CA LEU A 35 25.04 29.03 -9.67
C LEU A 35 25.16 27.80 -8.76
N VAL A 36 25.66 27.96 -7.53
CA VAL A 36 25.76 26.88 -6.56
C VAL A 36 24.39 26.35 -6.17
N VAL A 37 23.40 27.24 -5.93
CA VAL A 37 22.02 26.83 -5.60
C VAL A 37 21.38 26.06 -6.76
N LEU A 38 21.56 26.52 -8.00
CA LEU A 38 21.05 25.79 -9.17
C LEU A 38 21.71 24.42 -9.33
N ALA A 39 23.02 24.32 -9.13
CA ALA A 39 23.74 23.04 -9.17
C ALA A 39 23.21 22.07 -8.10
N LEU A 40 23.02 22.54 -6.87
CA LEU A 40 22.45 21.72 -5.79
C LEU A 40 21.01 21.30 -6.10
N MET A 41 20.18 22.17 -6.67
CA MET A 41 18.81 21.82 -7.07
C MET A 41 18.79 20.73 -8.14
N VAL A 42 19.70 20.79 -9.13
CA VAL A 42 19.81 19.77 -10.18
C VAL A 42 20.24 18.41 -9.57
N ILE A 43 21.22 18.43 -8.66
CA ILE A 43 21.69 17.20 -8.00
C ILE A 43 20.56 16.58 -7.17
N LEU A 44 19.84 17.38 -6.38
CA LEU A 44 18.72 16.91 -5.54
C LEU A 44 17.56 16.37 -6.39
N THR A 45 17.20 17.04 -7.49
CA THR A 45 16.13 16.56 -8.35
C THR A 45 16.49 15.26 -9.07
N THR A 46 17.73 15.09 -9.53
CA THR A 46 18.17 13.84 -10.16
C THR A 46 18.16 12.67 -9.18
N MET A 47 18.56 12.88 -7.92
CA MET A 47 18.45 11.86 -6.87
C MET A 47 17.01 11.47 -6.57
N MET A 48 16.07 12.41 -6.54
CA MET A 48 14.67 12.12 -6.27
C MET A 48 13.97 11.31 -7.38
N TRP A 49 14.36 11.45 -8.64
CA TRP A 49 13.72 10.75 -9.76
C TRP A 49 14.12 9.28 -9.88
N GLY A 50 15.31 8.89 -9.37
CA GLY A 50 15.84 7.52 -9.49
C GLY A 50 15.23 6.48 -8.55
N PHE A 51 14.72 6.86 -7.38
CA PHE A 51 14.35 5.91 -6.31
C PHE A 51 12.83 5.63 -6.17
N GLY A 52 11.97 6.22 -7.01
CA GLY A 52 10.54 6.30 -6.70
C GLY A 52 9.70 5.04 -6.98
N SER A 53 9.99 4.22 -7.98
CA SER A 53 9.09 3.15 -8.44
C SER A 53 9.33 1.81 -7.73
N GLU A 54 10.57 1.41 -7.55
CA GLU A 54 10.92 0.14 -6.90
C GLU A 54 10.59 0.16 -5.41
N SER A 55 10.96 1.24 -4.72
CA SER A 55 10.66 1.43 -3.30
C SER A 55 9.15 1.37 -3.01
N ARG A 56 8.32 1.95 -3.89
CA ARG A 56 6.85 1.86 -3.78
C ARG A 56 6.33 0.44 -3.92
N GLN A 57 6.89 -0.36 -4.84
CA GLN A 57 6.48 -1.75 -5.02
C GLN A 57 6.86 -2.61 -3.82
N HIS A 58 8.04 -2.43 -3.26
CA HIS A 58 8.43 -3.13 -2.02
C HIS A 58 7.57 -2.69 -0.81
N ALA A 59 7.20 -1.43 -0.72
CA ALA A 59 6.25 -0.97 0.30
C ALA A 59 4.87 -1.61 0.11
N ALA A 60 4.39 -1.71 -1.13
CA ALA A 60 3.14 -2.38 -1.46
C ALA A 60 3.18 -3.88 -1.15
N GLN A 61 4.29 -4.57 -1.43
CA GLN A 61 4.47 -5.99 -1.05
C GLN A 61 4.34 -6.20 0.46
N ARG A 62 4.94 -5.32 1.27
CA ARG A 62 4.77 -5.36 2.74
C ARG A 62 3.33 -5.12 3.16
N GLY A 63 2.63 -4.18 2.51
CA GLY A 63 1.21 -3.94 2.76
C GLY A 63 0.33 -5.15 2.42
N CYS A 64 0.59 -5.83 1.28
CA CYS A 64 -0.11 -7.06 0.93
C CYS A 64 0.18 -8.21 1.90
N ARG A 65 1.42 -8.33 2.37
CA ARG A 65 1.77 -9.27 3.43
C ARG A 65 0.91 -9.06 4.68
N GLN A 66 0.83 -7.82 5.18
CA GLN A 66 0.00 -7.46 6.34
C GLN A 66 -1.49 -7.75 6.10
N ASN A 67 -1.97 -7.54 4.89
CA ASN A 67 -3.35 -7.88 4.52
C ASN A 67 -3.59 -9.39 4.60
N LEU A 68 -2.69 -10.21 4.05
CA LEU A 68 -2.78 -11.66 4.12
C LEU A 68 -2.73 -12.17 5.57
N GLU A 69 -1.89 -11.58 6.43
CA GLU A 69 -1.84 -11.88 7.87
C GLU A 69 -3.19 -11.56 8.56
N LYS A 70 -3.83 -10.43 8.23
CA LYS A 70 -5.16 -10.08 8.75
C LYS A 70 -6.24 -11.04 8.24
N ILE A 71 -6.20 -11.43 6.96
CA ILE A 71 -7.14 -12.42 6.41
C ILE A 71 -6.94 -13.77 7.10
N TYR A 72 -5.70 -14.16 7.39
CA TYR A 72 -5.40 -15.38 8.13
C TYR A 72 -6.10 -15.41 9.51
N VAL A 73 -6.07 -14.30 10.25
CA VAL A 73 -6.79 -14.18 11.52
C VAL A 73 -8.31 -14.37 11.32
N ALA A 74 -8.89 -13.76 10.29
CA ALA A 74 -10.32 -13.95 9.98
C ALA A 74 -10.64 -15.41 9.62
N LEU A 75 -9.76 -16.07 8.85
CA LEU A 75 -9.87 -17.49 8.54
C LEU A 75 -9.76 -18.39 9.78
N GLN A 76 -8.88 -18.06 10.74
CA GLN A 76 -8.76 -18.78 12.00
C GLN A 76 -10.04 -18.68 12.84
N ILE A 77 -10.61 -17.48 12.96
CA ILE A 77 -11.86 -17.28 13.70
C ILE A 77 -12.99 -18.07 13.03
N TYR A 78 -13.10 -18.00 11.70
CA TYR A 78 -14.06 -18.81 10.93
C TYR A 78 -13.89 -20.32 11.20
N ALA A 79 -12.66 -20.82 11.09
CA ALA A 79 -12.38 -22.24 11.27
C ALA A 79 -12.67 -22.72 12.69
N ASN A 80 -12.50 -21.88 13.71
CA ASN A 80 -12.87 -22.20 15.08
C ASN A 80 -14.37 -22.48 15.20
N ASP A 81 -15.22 -21.72 14.52
CA ASP A 81 -16.66 -21.90 14.51
C ASP A 81 -17.12 -23.09 13.65
N PHE A 82 -16.34 -23.46 12.63
CA PHE A 82 -16.67 -24.54 11.68
C PHE A 82 -15.81 -25.81 11.86
N GLY A 83 -15.29 -26.07 13.05
CA GLY A 83 -14.57 -27.31 13.38
C GLY A 83 -13.29 -27.50 12.56
N GLY A 84 -12.54 -26.46 12.32
CA GLY A 84 -11.27 -26.46 11.60
C GLY A 84 -11.41 -26.38 10.07
N LYS A 85 -12.63 -26.23 9.54
CA LYS A 85 -12.87 -26.10 8.11
C LYS A 85 -12.68 -24.64 7.68
N LEU A 86 -12.07 -24.48 6.52
CA LEU A 86 -11.94 -23.17 5.86
C LEU A 86 -13.14 -22.89 4.93
N PRO A 87 -13.35 -21.64 4.51
CA PRO A 87 -14.44 -21.29 3.63
C PRO A 87 -14.45 -22.10 2.33
N GLU A 88 -15.56 -22.76 2.06
CA GLU A 88 -15.77 -23.55 0.83
C GLU A 88 -17.10 -23.16 0.18
N LYS A 89 -17.12 -23.22 -1.15
CA LYS A 89 -18.34 -23.05 -1.93
C LYS A 89 -18.35 -24.00 -3.12
N THR A 90 -19.41 -24.78 -3.26
CA THR A 90 -19.59 -25.69 -4.39
C THR A 90 -19.62 -24.91 -5.70
N ASN A 91 -18.87 -25.39 -6.69
CA ASN A 91 -18.77 -24.78 -8.03
C ASN A 91 -18.26 -23.32 -8.01
N ALA A 92 -17.43 -22.96 -7.03
CA ALA A 92 -16.80 -21.64 -7.01
C ALA A 92 -15.86 -21.47 -8.22
N VAL A 93 -15.98 -20.35 -8.91
CA VAL A 93 -15.15 -20.01 -10.08
C VAL A 93 -14.14 -18.88 -9.76
N SER A 94 -14.31 -18.22 -8.63
CA SER A 94 -13.42 -17.13 -8.19
C SER A 94 -13.25 -17.13 -6.67
N SER A 95 -12.14 -16.56 -6.20
CA SER A 95 -11.80 -16.51 -4.76
C SER A 95 -12.77 -15.66 -3.93
N GLU A 96 -13.45 -14.69 -4.53
CA GLU A 96 -14.47 -13.88 -3.87
C GLU A 96 -15.65 -14.70 -3.33
N GLU A 97 -15.95 -15.81 -3.99
CA GLU A 97 -17.14 -16.57 -3.66
C GLU A 97 -17.04 -17.29 -2.31
N PRO A 98 -16.01 -18.11 -2.03
CA PRO A 98 -15.85 -18.71 -0.70
C PRO A 98 -15.44 -17.67 0.36
N LEU A 99 -14.54 -16.71 0.03
CA LEU A 99 -14.06 -15.70 0.97
C LEU A 99 -15.16 -14.70 1.39
N GLY A 100 -16.24 -14.61 0.63
CA GLY A 100 -17.41 -13.80 0.98
C GLY A 100 -18.07 -14.21 2.29
N SER A 101 -17.91 -15.45 2.75
CA SER A 101 -18.41 -15.91 4.05
C SER A 101 -17.69 -15.28 5.25
N LEU A 102 -16.51 -14.70 5.03
CA LEU A 102 -15.79 -13.99 6.09
C LEU A 102 -16.40 -12.62 6.40
N VAL A 103 -17.14 -12.03 5.47
CA VAL A 103 -17.67 -10.66 5.59
C VAL A 103 -19.20 -10.70 5.80
N PRO A 104 -19.75 -9.99 6.79
CA PRO A 104 -19.07 -9.10 7.76
C PRO A 104 -18.70 -9.78 9.09
N HIS A 105 -19.03 -11.04 9.30
CA HIS A 105 -19.01 -11.70 10.62
C HIS A 105 -17.59 -11.90 11.20
N TYR A 106 -16.62 -12.22 10.36
CA TYR A 106 -15.23 -12.53 10.77
C TYR A 106 -14.27 -11.38 10.47
N THR A 107 -14.66 -10.49 9.57
CA THR A 107 -14.00 -9.20 9.33
C THR A 107 -14.97 -8.19 8.74
N VAL A 108 -14.95 -6.98 9.27
CA VAL A 108 -15.69 -5.84 8.70
C VAL A 108 -14.82 -5.01 7.76
N ASP A 109 -13.49 -5.13 7.90
CA ASP A 109 -12.53 -4.41 7.07
C ASP A 109 -12.34 -5.13 5.73
N THR A 110 -13.09 -4.70 4.74
CA THR A 110 -12.99 -5.24 3.38
C THR A 110 -11.76 -4.74 2.60
N SER A 111 -11.06 -3.71 3.10
CA SER A 111 -9.86 -3.18 2.47
C SER A 111 -8.70 -4.17 2.49
N ILE A 112 -8.68 -5.09 3.46
CA ILE A 112 -7.66 -6.15 3.56
C ILE A 112 -7.65 -7.10 2.36
N PHE A 113 -8.72 -7.16 1.57
CA PHE A 113 -8.79 -7.98 0.35
C PHE A 113 -8.24 -7.29 -0.89
N ILE A 114 -7.78 -6.05 -0.77
CA ILE A 114 -7.21 -5.26 -1.88
C ILE A 114 -5.71 -5.07 -1.68
N CYS A 115 -4.94 -5.48 -2.69
CA CYS A 115 -3.48 -5.28 -2.69
C CYS A 115 -3.13 -3.81 -2.99
N PRO A 116 -2.34 -3.13 -2.14
CA PRO A 116 -1.91 -1.76 -2.39
C PRO A 116 -1.03 -1.59 -3.65
N GLY A 117 -0.43 -2.67 -4.14
CA GLY A 117 0.40 -2.67 -5.35
C GLY A 117 -0.39 -2.98 -6.61
N GLY A 118 -1.63 -3.45 -6.47
CA GLY A 118 -2.54 -3.77 -7.57
C GLY A 118 -3.21 -2.54 -8.18
N ARG A 119 -4.04 -2.81 -9.19
CA ARG A 119 -4.91 -1.79 -9.82
C ARG A 119 -6.36 -1.91 -9.38
N ASP A 120 -6.64 -2.82 -8.45
CA ASP A 120 -7.99 -3.04 -7.96
C ASP A 120 -8.44 -1.85 -7.11
N SER A 121 -9.66 -1.41 -7.32
CA SER A 121 -10.23 -0.28 -6.57
C SER A 121 -10.75 -0.74 -5.20
N PRO A 122 -10.80 0.15 -4.21
CA PRO A 122 -11.47 -0.13 -2.93
C PRO A 122 -12.89 -0.65 -3.16
N LEU A 123 -13.30 -1.59 -2.32
CA LEU A 123 -14.60 -2.24 -2.46
C LEU A 123 -15.74 -1.24 -2.18
N PRO A 124 -16.68 -1.04 -3.12
CA PRO A 124 -17.78 -0.10 -2.91
C PRO A 124 -18.72 -0.58 -1.79
N SER A 125 -19.24 0.36 -1.00
CA SER A 125 -20.24 0.08 0.04
C SER A 125 -21.53 -0.46 -0.58
N GLY A 126 -22.22 -1.36 0.14
CA GLY A 126 -23.54 -1.87 -0.27
C GLY A 126 -23.53 -2.94 -1.37
N VAL A 127 -22.40 -3.26 -1.99
CA VAL A 127 -22.30 -4.34 -2.95
C VAL A 127 -21.95 -5.64 -2.23
N SER A 128 -22.62 -6.75 -2.56
CA SER A 128 -22.29 -8.07 -2.03
C SER A 128 -20.81 -8.40 -2.30
N PHE A 129 -20.13 -8.98 -1.33
CA PHE A 129 -18.71 -9.32 -1.45
C PHE A 129 -18.43 -10.20 -2.67
N ALA A 130 -19.28 -11.17 -2.96
CA ALA A 130 -19.15 -12.05 -4.14
C ALA A 130 -19.18 -11.31 -5.48
N ASN A 131 -19.73 -10.10 -5.54
CA ASN A 131 -19.78 -9.28 -6.75
C ASN A 131 -18.65 -8.25 -6.85
N ARG A 132 -17.73 -8.26 -5.91
CA ARG A 132 -16.58 -7.34 -5.84
C ARG A 132 -15.37 -7.98 -6.51
N LYS A 133 -14.37 -7.18 -6.84
CA LYS A 133 -13.04 -7.65 -7.23
C LYS A 133 -12.12 -7.57 -6.02
N ILE A 134 -11.36 -8.64 -5.79
CA ILE A 134 -10.30 -8.68 -4.78
C ILE A 134 -8.96 -8.97 -5.46
N SER A 135 -7.88 -8.92 -4.68
CA SER A 135 -6.53 -9.03 -5.24
C SER A 135 -5.85 -10.38 -4.98
N TYR A 136 -6.48 -11.26 -4.19
CA TYR A 136 -5.83 -12.48 -3.70
C TYR A 136 -6.47 -13.76 -4.22
N ALA A 137 -5.63 -14.71 -4.62
CA ALA A 137 -6.02 -16.07 -4.93
C ALA A 137 -6.19 -16.90 -3.65
N TYR A 138 -7.04 -17.92 -3.71
CA TYR A 138 -7.38 -18.77 -2.58
C TYR A 138 -7.31 -20.26 -2.97
N TYR A 139 -6.67 -21.06 -2.12
CA TYR A 139 -6.59 -22.52 -2.27
C TYR A 139 -7.70 -23.18 -1.47
N MET A 140 -8.89 -23.28 -2.06
CA MET A 140 -10.07 -23.91 -1.44
C MET A 140 -9.82 -25.41 -1.23
N GLY A 141 -10.25 -25.96 -0.08
CA GLY A 141 -10.03 -27.36 0.30
C GLY A 141 -8.77 -27.59 1.14
N ARG A 142 -7.96 -26.57 1.40
CA ARG A 142 -6.82 -26.63 2.33
C ARG A 142 -7.27 -26.58 3.79
N ARG A 143 -6.35 -26.93 4.70
CA ARG A 143 -6.52 -26.86 6.15
C ARG A 143 -5.38 -26.08 6.79
N PHE A 144 -5.60 -25.63 8.02
CA PHE A 144 -4.53 -25.03 8.84
C PHE A 144 -3.48 -26.06 9.28
N GLY A 145 -2.30 -25.57 9.65
CA GLY A 145 -1.23 -26.30 10.30
C GLY A 145 -0.11 -26.79 9.40
N ASP A 146 -0.27 -26.72 8.09
CA ASP A 146 0.79 -27.13 7.16
C ASP A 146 1.59 -25.91 6.67
N ALA A 147 2.83 -25.79 7.14
CA ALA A 147 3.74 -24.73 6.77
C ALA A 147 4.21 -24.79 5.30
N GLN A 148 4.02 -25.91 4.63
CA GLN A 148 4.44 -26.08 3.22
C GLN A 148 3.30 -25.92 2.24
N GLN A 149 2.06 -25.79 2.72
CA GLN A 149 0.90 -25.67 1.86
C GLN A 149 0.32 -24.26 1.86
N PRO A 150 0.33 -23.57 0.71
CA PRO A 150 -0.24 -22.25 0.63
C PRO A 150 -1.77 -22.29 0.77
N LEU A 151 -2.31 -21.36 1.56
CA LEU A 151 -3.75 -21.09 1.70
C LEU A 151 -4.20 -19.99 0.76
N MET A 152 -3.38 -18.96 0.61
CA MET A 152 -3.67 -17.81 -0.25
C MET A 152 -2.39 -17.31 -0.91
N SER A 153 -2.55 -16.53 -1.96
CA SER A 153 -1.44 -15.80 -2.57
C SER A 153 -1.93 -14.50 -3.21
N ASP A 154 -1.02 -13.66 -3.61
CA ASP A 154 -1.32 -12.63 -4.61
C ASP A 154 -1.89 -13.30 -5.88
N ARG A 155 -2.65 -12.52 -6.68
CA ARG A 155 -3.23 -13.00 -7.95
C ARG A 155 -2.17 -13.69 -8.82
N GLN A 156 -2.44 -14.92 -9.24
CA GLN A 156 -1.54 -15.69 -10.11
C GLN A 156 -1.86 -15.48 -11.59
N ILE A 157 -0.93 -15.85 -12.47
CA ILE A 157 -1.14 -15.75 -13.92
C ILE A 157 -2.24 -16.69 -14.43
N ASN A 158 -2.41 -17.85 -13.79
CA ASN A 158 -3.45 -18.83 -14.06
C ASN A 158 -3.64 -19.76 -12.85
N THR A 159 -4.59 -20.66 -12.91
CA THR A 159 -4.94 -21.62 -11.85
C THR A 159 -4.38 -23.02 -12.05
N LEU A 160 -3.47 -23.20 -13.01
CA LEU A 160 -2.85 -24.50 -13.28
C LEU A 160 -1.84 -24.87 -12.19
N PRO A 161 -1.66 -26.16 -11.88
CA PRO A 161 -0.56 -26.63 -11.05
C PRO A 161 0.80 -26.17 -11.63
N LYS A 162 1.76 -25.88 -10.78
CA LYS A 162 3.08 -25.36 -11.18
C LYS A 162 4.20 -26.10 -10.48
N ALA A 163 5.20 -26.50 -11.24
CA ALA A 163 6.45 -27.04 -10.72
C ALA A 163 7.40 -25.91 -10.26
N ALA A 164 8.40 -26.28 -9.49
CA ALA A 164 9.49 -25.36 -9.16
C ALA A 164 10.18 -24.87 -10.45
N GLY A 165 10.47 -23.57 -10.52
CA GLY A 165 11.03 -22.89 -11.70
C GLY A 165 9.96 -22.37 -12.67
N GLU A 166 8.69 -22.75 -12.52
CA GLU A 166 7.63 -22.24 -13.38
C GLU A 166 7.10 -20.86 -12.95
N GLN A 167 6.57 -20.15 -13.91
CA GLN A 167 6.06 -18.79 -13.70
C GLN A 167 4.72 -18.82 -12.93
N VAL A 168 4.65 -18.07 -11.83
CA VAL A 168 3.43 -17.88 -11.03
C VAL A 168 2.91 -16.45 -11.08
N PHE A 169 3.82 -15.47 -11.11
CA PHE A 169 3.49 -14.05 -11.22
C PHE A 169 4.01 -13.45 -12.52
N SER A 170 3.59 -12.24 -12.83
CA SER A 170 3.99 -11.55 -14.06
C SER A 170 5.48 -11.22 -14.07
N LEU A 171 6.18 -11.59 -15.16
CA LEU A 171 7.60 -11.24 -15.39
C LEU A 171 7.78 -9.83 -15.98
N ASN A 172 6.76 -9.32 -16.66
CA ASN A 172 6.83 -8.05 -17.40
C ASN A 172 5.92 -6.96 -16.80
N GLY A 173 5.26 -7.26 -15.68
CA GLY A 173 4.34 -6.34 -15.01
C GLY A 173 3.00 -6.14 -15.70
N LYS A 174 2.64 -6.98 -16.68
CA LYS A 174 1.34 -6.98 -17.32
C LYS A 174 0.41 -8.01 -16.66
N SER A 175 -0.89 -7.72 -16.68
CA SER A 175 -1.94 -8.63 -16.20
C SER A 175 -1.97 -9.93 -17.06
N PRO A 176 -2.31 -11.08 -16.47
CA PRO A 176 -2.61 -11.31 -15.05
C PRO A 176 -1.37 -11.48 -14.15
N GLY A 177 -1.58 -11.53 -12.84
CA GLY A 177 -0.49 -11.85 -11.89
C GLY A 177 0.46 -10.70 -11.61
N ASN A 178 0.04 -9.46 -11.77
CA ASN A 178 0.87 -8.26 -11.70
C ASN A 178 0.57 -7.35 -10.50
N ASN A 179 0.11 -7.91 -9.38
CA ASN A 179 -0.16 -7.13 -8.16
C ASN A 179 1.05 -6.28 -7.74
N HIS A 180 2.24 -6.80 -7.92
CA HIS A 180 3.51 -6.13 -7.62
C HIS A 180 4.38 -5.94 -8.86
N HIS A 181 3.77 -5.66 -10.00
CA HIS A 181 4.45 -5.48 -11.28
C HIS A 181 5.26 -6.75 -11.67
N LYS A 182 6.59 -6.65 -11.78
CA LYS A 182 7.51 -7.76 -12.11
C LYS A 182 8.27 -8.32 -10.88
N TYR A 183 7.93 -7.86 -9.69
CA TYR A 183 8.71 -8.15 -8.47
C TYR A 183 8.19 -9.37 -7.68
N GLY A 184 7.32 -10.18 -8.27
CA GLY A 184 6.76 -11.36 -7.63
C GLY A 184 5.50 -11.06 -6.82
N GLY A 185 5.27 -11.84 -5.77
CA GLY A 185 4.09 -11.73 -4.91
C GLY A 185 4.27 -12.45 -3.59
N ASN A 186 3.23 -12.45 -2.76
CA ASN A 186 3.23 -13.08 -1.45
C ASN A 186 2.41 -14.36 -1.48
N PHE A 187 2.86 -15.38 -0.73
CA PHE A 187 2.12 -16.57 -0.38
C PHE A 187 1.87 -16.61 1.13
N LEU A 188 0.65 -16.87 1.53
CA LEU A 188 0.24 -17.18 2.89
C LEU A 188 0.12 -18.70 3.03
N PHE A 189 0.78 -19.27 4.01
CA PHE A 189 0.80 -20.71 4.29
C PHE A 189 -0.14 -21.11 5.43
N GLY A 190 -0.34 -22.43 5.58
CA GLY A 190 -1.29 -23.00 6.54
C GLY A 190 -0.96 -22.77 8.01
N ASP A 191 0.28 -22.45 8.33
CA ASP A 191 0.74 -22.07 9.69
C ASP A 191 0.65 -20.55 9.94
N GLY A 192 0.28 -19.75 8.92
CA GLY A 192 0.12 -18.30 9.00
C GLY A 192 1.32 -17.48 8.59
N HIS A 193 2.47 -18.11 8.29
CA HIS A 193 3.59 -17.32 7.78
C HIS A 193 3.32 -16.85 6.34
N VAL A 194 3.85 -15.68 6.00
CA VAL A 194 3.76 -15.11 4.66
C VAL A 194 5.15 -14.98 4.07
N GLU A 195 5.36 -15.62 2.91
CA GLU A 195 6.61 -15.59 2.17
C GLU A 195 6.50 -14.72 0.92
N LEU A 196 7.51 -13.87 0.71
CA LEU A 196 7.67 -13.15 -0.54
C LEU A 196 8.35 -14.06 -1.57
N THR A 197 7.65 -14.28 -2.67
CA THR A 197 8.08 -15.21 -3.72
C THR A 197 8.39 -14.45 -5.01
N PRO A 198 9.51 -14.73 -5.68
CA PRO A 198 9.81 -14.18 -6.99
C PRO A 198 8.77 -14.62 -8.04
N PRO A 199 8.77 -14.03 -9.26
CA PRO A 199 7.84 -14.42 -10.31
C PRO A 199 7.92 -15.88 -10.74
N LEU A 200 9.10 -16.51 -10.60
CA LEU A 200 9.33 -17.93 -10.78
C LEU A 200 9.32 -18.62 -9.42
N LEU A 201 8.58 -19.71 -9.29
CA LEU A 201 8.42 -20.42 -8.03
C LEU A 201 9.72 -21.10 -7.57
N PRO A 202 10.15 -20.94 -6.32
CA PRO A 202 11.24 -21.71 -5.73
C PRO A 202 10.81 -23.11 -5.27
N PHE A 203 9.49 -23.39 -5.21
CA PHE A 203 8.90 -24.66 -4.77
C PHE A 203 7.77 -25.11 -5.73
N SER A 204 7.31 -26.32 -5.60
CA SER A 204 6.22 -26.84 -6.42
C SER A 204 4.85 -26.57 -5.78
N LEU A 205 3.93 -26.00 -6.54
CA LEU A 205 2.51 -25.81 -6.18
C LEU A 205 1.70 -27.00 -6.68
N VAL A 206 1.85 -28.13 -6.02
CA VAL A 206 1.04 -29.32 -6.35
C VAL A 206 -0.30 -29.20 -5.64
N THR A 207 -1.39 -29.16 -6.40
CA THR A 207 -2.73 -29.29 -5.83
C THR A 207 -2.99 -30.77 -5.54
N THR A 208 -3.15 -31.10 -4.27
CA THR A 208 -3.60 -32.44 -3.86
C THR A 208 -5.07 -32.64 -4.23
N GLN A 209 -5.51 -33.89 -4.28
CA GLN A 209 -6.92 -34.21 -4.59
C GLN A 209 -7.87 -33.46 -3.64
N GLY A 210 -8.87 -32.76 -4.20
CA GLY A 210 -9.84 -31.96 -3.44
C GLY A 210 -9.44 -30.51 -3.21
N VAL A 211 -8.23 -30.07 -3.61
CA VAL A 211 -7.82 -28.67 -3.53
C VAL A 211 -7.98 -27.98 -4.86
N VAL A 212 -8.66 -26.85 -4.85
CA VAL A 212 -8.90 -26.03 -6.05
C VAL A 212 -8.29 -24.63 -5.84
N LEU A 213 -7.42 -24.22 -6.75
CA LEU A 213 -6.92 -22.85 -6.79
C LEU A 213 -7.95 -21.96 -7.48
N LEU A 214 -8.41 -20.95 -6.78
CA LEU A 214 -9.31 -19.92 -7.27
C LEU A 214 -8.56 -18.60 -7.38
N ASN A 215 -8.48 -18.05 -8.58
CA ASN A 215 -8.01 -16.68 -8.78
C ASN A 215 -9.17 -15.70 -8.54
N PRO A 216 -8.85 -14.43 -8.15
CA PRO A 216 -9.85 -13.39 -8.13
C PRO A 216 -10.33 -13.03 -9.54
N LYS A 217 -11.52 -12.45 -9.63
CA LYS A 217 -12.12 -11.98 -10.89
C LYS A 217 -11.16 -11.07 -11.66
N PRO A 218 -11.12 -11.17 -12.99
CA PRO A 218 -10.25 -10.39 -13.86
C PRO A 218 -10.57 -8.88 -13.85
#